data_03f72c35ce234f78558e2f0dbca1adac
#
_entry.id   03f72c35ce234f78558e2f0dbca1adac
#
_cell.length_a   1.000
_cell.length_b   1.000
_cell.length_c   1.000
_cell.angle_alpha   90.00
_cell.angle_beta   90.00
_cell.angle_gamma   90.00
#
_symmetry.space_group_name_H-M   'P 1'
#
loop_
_entity.id
_entity.type
_entity.pdbx_description
1 polymer ?
#
loop_
_entity_poly.entity_id
_entity_poly.type
_entity_poly.pdbx_seq_one_letter_code
_entity_poly.pdbx_strand_id
1 'polypeptide(L)'
;MFGWGPATRIYLAAGATDMRKGFEGLYGLARDRLLCEPLSGHVFLFANAQRNRLKLLFWDGSGLWVCAKRLEKGRFRWPGAAGGQAKVVLSHEELALLLGGIDLAETRRRRWYRNIAQDEQIQE
;
A
#
# COMPACT_ATOMS: atom_id res chain seq x y z
N MET A 1 0.88 -2.63 -14.13
CA MET A 1 1.80 -3.64 -13.63
C MET A 1 1.10 -4.97 -13.44
N PHE A 2 0.39 -5.16 -12.38
CA PHE A 2 -0.44 -6.34 -12.20
C PHE A 2 -1.87 -6.00 -12.60
N GLY A 3 -2.55 -6.92 -13.26
CA GLY A 3 -3.91 -6.67 -13.75
C GLY A 3 -4.97 -6.85 -12.66
N TRP A 4 -4.83 -6.16 -11.53
CA TRP A 4 -5.78 -6.28 -10.44
C TRP A 4 -7.10 -5.62 -10.82
N GLY A 5 -8.18 -6.34 -10.57
CA GLY A 5 -9.52 -5.83 -10.84
C GLY A 5 -10.02 -4.92 -9.73
N PRO A 6 -11.20 -4.30 -9.94
CA PRO A 6 -11.77 -3.39 -8.94
C PRO A 6 -12.15 -4.07 -7.63
N ALA A 7 -12.35 -5.39 -7.64
CA ALA A 7 -12.66 -6.14 -6.44
C ALA A 7 -11.42 -6.49 -5.61
N THR A 8 -10.22 -6.31 -6.16
CA THR A 8 -8.98 -6.57 -5.43
C THR A 8 -8.76 -5.48 -4.38
N ARG A 9 -8.66 -5.88 -3.13
CA ARG A 9 -8.40 -4.94 -2.04
C ARG A 9 -6.92 -4.87 -1.77
N ILE A 10 -6.48 -3.71 -1.27
CA ILE A 10 -5.09 -3.45 -0.96
C ILE A 10 -5.00 -3.13 0.52
N TYR A 11 -4.31 -4.01 1.26
CA TYR A 11 -4.13 -3.86 2.69
C TYR A 11 -2.68 -3.49 2.98
N LEU A 12 -2.50 -2.53 3.86
CA LEU A 12 -1.18 -2.06 4.24
C LEU A 12 -0.99 -2.33 5.73
N ALA A 13 0.11 -2.97 6.09
CA ALA A 13 0.46 -3.18 7.48
C ALA A 13 0.92 -1.87 8.11
N ALA A 14 0.24 -1.44 9.17
CA ALA A 14 0.50 -0.13 9.78
C ALA A 14 1.86 -0.06 10.46
N GLY A 15 2.30 -1.13 11.11
CA GLY A 15 3.58 -1.16 11.82
C GLY A 15 4.76 -1.48 10.92
N ALA A 16 5.94 -1.48 11.51
CA ALA A 16 7.16 -1.83 10.80
C ALA A 16 7.27 -3.34 10.64
N THR A 17 7.83 -3.77 9.52
CA THR A 17 8.05 -5.17 9.19
C THR A 17 9.53 -5.40 8.94
N ASP A 18 10.05 -6.53 9.40
CA ASP A 18 11.41 -6.95 9.10
C ASP A 18 11.49 -7.35 7.64
N MET A 19 12.30 -6.63 6.88
CA MET A 19 12.41 -6.85 5.42
C MET A 19 13.19 -8.12 5.07
N ARG A 20 13.69 -8.87 6.05
CA ARG A 20 14.27 -10.19 5.79
C ARG A 20 13.19 -11.24 5.56
N LYS A 21 11.95 -10.95 5.93
CA LYS A 21 10.85 -11.89 5.72
C LYS A 21 10.57 -12.06 4.24
N GLY A 22 10.40 -13.33 3.85
CA GLY A 22 10.03 -13.69 2.49
C GLY A 22 8.60 -14.21 2.42
N PHE A 23 8.36 -15.17 1.53
CA PHE A 23 7.01 -15.69 1.30
C PHE A 23 6.31 -16.14 2.56
N GLU A 24 6.95 -17.03 3.33
CA GLU A 24 6.32 -17.61 4.51
C GLU A 24 6.15 -16.61 5.63
N GLY A 25 7.14 -15.76 5.85
CA GLY A 25 7.06 -14.73 6.89
C GLY A 25 5.98 -13.71 6.62
N LEU A 26 5.88 -13.24 5.38
CA LEU A 26 4.85 -12.28 5.00
C LEU A 26 3.46 -12.92 4.97
N TYR A 27 3.38 -14.18 4.51
CA TYR A 27 2.15 -14.96 4.58
C TYR A 27 1.63 -15.02 6.01
N GLY A 28 2.51 -15.36 6.95
CA GLY A 28 2.16 -15.43 8.37
C GLY A 28 1.68 -14.09 8.92
N LEU A 29 2.32 -12.98 8.52
CA LEU A 29 1.89 -11.66 8.96
C LEU A 29 0.51 -11.29 8.41
N ALA A 30 0.24 -11.59 7.15
CA ALA A 30 -1.07 -11.32 6.55
C ALA A 30 -2.16 -12.10 7.28
N ARG A 31 -1.90 -13.38 7.58
CA ARG A 31 -2.85 -14.24 8.27
C ARG A 31 -3.05 -13.86 9.73
N ASP A 32 -1.95 -13.71 10.46
CA ASP A 32 -2.01 -13.65 11.92
C ASP A 32 -2.09 -12.22 12.45
N ARG A 33 -1.45 -11.28 11.78
CA ARG A 33 -1.43 -9.89 12.22
C ARG A 33 -2.49 -9.04 11.52
N LEU A 34 -2.63 -9.21 10.22
CA LEU A 34 -3.63 -8.46 9.46
C LEU A 34 -4.99 -9.16 9.46
N LEU A 35 -5.04 -10.40 9.91
CA LEU A 35 -6.26 -11.21 9.99
C LEU A 35 -6.97 -11.31 8.65
N CYS A 36 -6.16 -11.51 7.61
CA CYS A 36 -6.65 -11.66 6.25
C CYS A 36 -6.26 -13.04 5.72
N GLU A 37 -6.95 -13.48 4.65
CA GLU A 37 -6.59 -14.71 3.94
C GLU A 37 -5.51 -14.38 2.92
N PRO A 38 -4.26 -14.90 3.11
CA PRO A 38 -3.18 -14.56 2.17
C PRO A 38 -3.41 -15.04 0.74
N LEU A 39 -4.22 -16.08 0.56
CA LEU A 39 -4.52 -16.63 -0.76
C LEU A 39 -5.81 -16.07 -1.36
N SER A 40 -6.26 -14.93 -0.86
CA SER A 40 -7.51 -14.30 -1.32
C SER A 40 -7.39 -13.62 -2.68
N GLY A 41 -6.18 -13.37 -3.14
CA GLY A 41 -5.96 -12.53 -4.32
C GLY A 41 -5.87 -11.06 -4.00
N HIS A 42 -6.05 -10.68 -2.75
CA HIS A 42 -5.83 -9.29 -2.32
C HIS A 42 -4.33 -9.02 -2.14
N VAL A 43 -3.99 -7.74 -2.11
CA VAL A 43 -2.61 -7.29 -2.05
C VAL A 43 -2.27 -6.85 -0.64
N PHE A 44 -1.10 -7.26 -0.16
CA PHE A 44 -0.63 -6.91 1.18
C PHE A 44 0.71 -6.19 1.08
N LEU A 45 0.81 -5.04 1.73
CA LEU A 45 1.99 -4.19 1.70
C LEU A 45 2.63 -4.09 3.07
N PHE A 46 3.94 -4.20 3.12
CA PHE A 46 4.73 -4.17 4.33
C PHE A 46 5.93 -3.25 4.12
N ALA A 47 6.30 -2.49 5.13
CA ALA A 47 7.46 -1.60 5.05
C ALA A 47 8.34 -1.72 6.29
N ASN A 48 9.62 -1.39 6.13
CA ASN A 48 10.56 -1.33 7.25
C ASN A 48 10.32 -0.08 8.09
N ALA A 49 11.01 0.00 9.23
CA ALA A 49 10.85 1.14 10.15
C ALA A 49 11.27 2.46 9.52
N GLN A 50 12.29 2.44 8.67
CA GLN A 50 12.79 3.64 7.98
C GLN A 50 11.91 4.07 6.82
N ARG A 51 10.94 3.25 6.42
CA ARG A 51 10.01 3.53 5.31
C ARG A 51 10.70 3.77 3.97
N ASN A 52 11.87 3.17 3.77
CA ASN A 52 12.58 3.24 2.49
C ASN A 52 12.62 1.92 1.74
N ARG A 53 12.07 0.86 2.33
CA ARG A 53 11.91 -0.45 1.69
C ARG A 53 10.50 -0.95 1.94
N LEU A 54 9.89 -1.51 0.90
CA LEU A 54 8.60 -2.16 1.04
C LEU A 54 8.60 -3.50 0.33
N LYS A 55 7.71 -4.38 0.76
CA LYS A 55 7.42 -5.63 0.08
C LYS A 55 5.93 -5.76 -0.11
N LEU A 56 5.56 -6.34 -1.22
CA LEU A 56 4.18 -6.58 -1.61
C LEU A 56 3.99 -8.08 -1.77
N LEU A 57 2.96 -8.62 -1.15
CA LEU A 57 2.60 -10.03 -1.23
C LEU A 57 1.24 -10.16 -1.89
N PHE A 58 1.09 -11.06 -2.88
CA PHE A 58 -0.22 -11.40 -3.38
C PHE A 58 -0.24 -12.77 -4.05
N TRP A 59 -1.41 -13.38 -4.09
CA TRP A 59 -1.68 -14.69 -4.69
C TRP A 59 -2.38 -14.48 -6.03
N ASP A 60 -1.82 -15.07 -7.10
CA ASP A 60 -2.35 -14.87 -8.45
C ASP A 60 -3.24 -16.02 -8.95
N GLY A 61 -3.57 -16.94 -8.07
CA GLY A 61 -4.35 -18.13 -8.41
C GLY A 61 -3.51 -19.38 -8.56
N SER A 62 -2.23 -19.24 -8.80
CA SER A 62 -1.32 -20.39 -8.95
C SER A 62 -0.09 -20.29 -8.06
N GLY A 63 0.25 -19.10 -7.59
CA GLY A 63 1.44 -18.91 -6.76
C GLY A 63 1.42 -17.59 -6.04
N LEU A 64 2.30 -17.48 -5.06
CA LEU A 64 2.51 -16.24 -4.30
C LEU A 64 3.60 -15.42 -4.96
N TRP A 65 3.35 -14.12 -5.03
CA TRP A 65 4.33 -13.14 -5.47
C TRP A 65 4.79 -12.31 -4.29
N VAL A 66 6.10 -12.09 -4.20
CA VAL A 66 6.68 -11.08 -3.32
C VAL A 66 7.47 -10.14 -4.21
N CYS A 67 7.05 -8.89 -4.22
CA CYS A 67 7.75 -7.83 -4.94
C CYS A 67 8.35 -6.88 -3.94
N ALA A 68 9.57 -6.42 -4.19
CA ALA A 68 10.28 -5.54 -3.27
C ALA A 68 10.70 -4.27 -3.99
N LYS A 69 10.62 -3.15 -3.27
CA LYS A 69 11.12 -1.87 -3.77
C LYS A 69 11.91 -1.19 -2.67
N ARG A 70 13.07 -0.64 -3.05
CA ARG A 70 13.88 0.20 -2.17
C ARG A 70 14.00 1.58 -2.82
N LEU A 71 13.65 2.61 -2.06
CA LEU A 71 13.86 3.99 -2.52
C LEU A 71 15.32 4.37 -2.35
N GLU A 72 15.91 4.95 -3.38
CA GLU A 72 17.28 5.46 -3.31
C GLU A 72 17.34 6.78 -2.56
N LYS A 73 16.26 7.54 -2.58
CA LYS A 73 16.12 8.80 -1.84
C LYS A 73 14.73 8.87 -1.22
N GLY A 74 14.67 9.47 -0.03
CA GLY A 74 13.41 9.73 0.63
C GLY A 74 12.79 8.49 1.25
N ARG A 75 11.53 8.60 1.55
CA ARG A 75 10.75 7.56 2.21
C ARG A 75 9.40 7.41 1.55
N PHE A 76 8.84 6.20 1.66
CA PHE A 76 7.44 6.01 1.38
C PHE A 76 6.62 6.75 2.44
N ARG A 77 5.61 7.48 2.01
CA ARG A 77 4.73 8.21 2.92
C ARG A 77 3.67 7.26 3.48
N TRP A 78 4.09 6.47 4.46
CA TRP A 78 3.29 5.37 5.00
C TRP A 78 2.16 5.92 5.85
N PRO A 79 0.89 5.63 5.53
CA PRO A 79 -0.22 6.13 6.35
C PRO A 79 -0.26 5.41 7.69
N GLY A 80 -0.52 6.17 8.75
CA GLY A 80 -0.76 5.60 10.07
C GLY A 80 -2.18 5.08 10.15
N ALA A 81 -2.37 4.06 10.99
CA ALA A 81 -3.69 3.53 11.24
C ALA A 81 -4.35 4.30 12.38
N ALA A 82 -5.54 4.81 12.16
CA ALA A 82 -6.32 5.45 13.19
C ALA A 82 -6.73 4.41 14.26
N GLY A 83 -6.68 4.78 15.53
CA GLY A 83 -7.11 3.90 16.61
C GLY A 83 -6.23 2.69 16.85
N GLY A 84 -4.98 2.70 16.36
CA GLY A 84 -4.05 1.61 16.59
C GLY A 84 -4.36 0.33 15.79
N GLN A 85 -5.11 0.44 14.71
CA GLN A 85 -5.43 -0.70 13.86
C GLN A 85 -4.16 -1.25 13.21
N ALA A 86 -4.13 -2.58 13.00
CA ALA A 86 -2.98 -3.24 12.41
C ALA A 86 -2.87 -3.02 10.91
N LYS A 87 -3.98 -2.71 10.24
CA LYS A 87 -4.01 -2.57 8.79
C LYS A 87 -4.80 -1.34 8.35
N VAL A 88 -4.44 -0.85 7.16
CA VAL A 88 -5.13 0.24 6.48
C VAL A 88 -5.50 -0.25 5.10
N VAL A 89 -6.71 0.06 4.63
CA VAL A 89 -7.15 -0.28 3.29
C VAL A 89 -6.83 0.89 2.36
N LEU A 90 -6.17 0.62 1.26
CA LEU A 90 -5.83 1.62 0.26
C LEU A 90 -6.68 1.45 -0.99
N SER A 91 -6.97 2.55 -1.67
CA SER A 91 -7.48 2.49 -3.03
C SER A 91 -6.34 2.14 -4.00
N HIS A 92 -6.69 1.71 -5.21
CA HIS A 92 -5.69 1.43 -6.25
C HIS A 92 -4.88 2.67 -6.59
N GLU A 93 -5.53 3.81 -6.56
CA GLU A 93 -4.90 5.10 -6.83
C GLU A 93 -3.91 5.47 -5.72
N GLU A 94 -4.30 5.26 -4.48
CA GLU A 94 -3.41 5.50 -3.34
C GLU A 94 -2.19 4.58 -3.37
N LEU A 95 -2.36 3.34 -3.80
CA LEU A 95 -1.24 2.42 -3.98
C LEU A 95 -0.23 2.97 -4.98
N ALA A 96 -0.72 3.44 -6.13
CA ALA A 96 0.16 3.99 -7.17
C ALA A 96 0.97 5.18 -6.64
N LEU A 97 0.33 6.07 -5.89
CA LEU A 97 0.99 7.23 -5.29
C LEU A 97 2.01 6.80 -4.23
N LEU A 98 1.64 5.84 -3.39
CA LEU A 98 2.53 5.33 -2.35
C LEU A 98 3.79 4.73 -2.96
N LEU A 99 3.63 3.91 -4.00
CA LEU A 99 4.76 3.26 -4.66
C LEU A 99 5.71 4.29 -5.31
N GLY A 100 5.19 5.45 -5.67
CA GLY A 100 6.00 6.54 -6.19
C GLY A 100 6.65 7.41 -5.13
N GLY A 101 6.41 7.14 -3.86
CA GLY A 101 6.97 7.93 -2.76
C GLY A 101 6.23 9.23 -2.50
N ILE A 102 4.97 9.34 -2.95
CA ILE A 102 4.18 10.55 -2.79
C ILE A 102 3.40 10.50 -1.47
N ASP A 103 3.36 11.62 -0.77
CA ASP A 103 2.62 11.76 0.48
C ASP A 103 1.12 11.71 0.21
N LEU A 104 0.46 10.67 0.71
CA LEU A 104 -0.97 10.45 0.46
C LEU A 104 -1.83 11.54 1.09
N ALA A 105 -1.50 11.98 2.29
CA ALA A 105 -2.26 13.02 2.98
C ALA A 105 -2.18 14.34 2.22
N GLU A 106 -0.97 14.71 1.79
CA GLU A 106 -0.75 15.92 1.00
C GLU A 106 -1.47 15.83 -0.34
N THR A 107 -1.41 14.67 -0.98
CA THR A 107 -2.04 14.46 -2.28
C THR A 107 -3.57 14.56 -2.18
N ARG A 108 -4.16 14.02 -1.14
CA ARG A 108 -5.60 14.13 -0.92
C ARG A 108 -6.03 15.58 -0.77
N ARG A 109 -5.27 16.38 -0.02
CA ARG A 109 -5.54 17.81 0.10
C ARG A 109 -5.39 18.53 -1.24
N ARG A 110 -4.33 18.23 -1.99
CA ARG A 110 -4.10 18.82 -3.30
C ARG A 110 -5.22 18.50 -4.26
N ARG A 111 -5.74 17.29 -4.24
CA ARG A 111 -6.87 16.91 -5.08
C ARG A 111 -8.10 17.71 -4.74
N TRP A 112 -8.36 17.89 -3.47
CA TRP A 112 -9.50 18.69 -3.05
C TRP A 112 -9.40 20.11 -3.58
N TYR A 113 -8.27 20.76 -3.42
CA TYR A 113 -8.03 22.09 -3.96
C TYR A 113 -8.10 22.11 -5.49
N ARG A 114 -7.55 21.12 -6.13
CA ARG A 114 -7.56 21.03 -7.58
C ARG A 114 -8.97 20.91 -8.12
N ASN A 115 -9.80 20.12 -7.48
CA ASN A 115 -11.19 19.95 -7.89
C ASN A 115 -11.95 21.27 -7.79
N ILE A 116 -11.75 22.00 -6.72
CA ILE A 116 -12.36 23.32 -6.56
C ILE A 116 -11.89 24.27 -7.65
N ALA A 117 -10.59 24.31 -7.89
CA ALA A 117 -10.02 25.17 -8.92
C ALA A 117 -10.54 24.81 -10.31
N GLN A 118 -10.69 23.53 -10.61
CA GLN A 118 -11.22 23.10 -11.89
C GLN A 118 -12.68 23.49 -12.07
N ASP A 119 -13.46 23.39 -11.00
CA ASP A 119 -14.85 23.82 -11.04
C ASP A 119 -14.97 25.32 -11.33
N GLU A 120 -14.05 26.12 -10.81
CA GLU A 120 -14.04 27.55 -11.06
C GLU A 120 -13.51 27.91 -12.44
N GLN A 121 -12.49 27.21 -12.89
CA GLN A 121 -11.83 27.52 -14.16
C GLN A 121 -12.42 26.78 -15.33
N ILE A 122 -12.92 25.63 -15.09
CA ILE A 122 -13.62 24.75 -16.01
C ILE A 122 -12.89 24.48 -17.30
N GLN A 123 -12.36 25.47 -17.90
CA GLN A 123 -11.81 25.43 -19.23
C GLN A 123 -10.43 24.87 -19.26
N GLU A 124 -9.93 24.60 -18.14
CA GLU A 124 -8.67 23.88 -18.07
C GLU A 124 -8.86 22.42 -18.42
#